data_130d93a16aac9169d049d65aea246c35
#
_entry.id   130d93a16aac9169d049d65aea246c35
#
_cell.length_a   1.000
_cell.length_b   1.000
_cell.length_c   1.000
_cell.angle_alpha   90.00
_cell.angle_beta   90.00
_cell.angle_gamma   90.00
#
_symmetry.space_group_name_H-M   'P 1'
#
loop_
_entity.id
_entity.type
_entity.pdbx_description
1 polymer ?
#
loop_
_entity_poly.entity_id
_entity_poly.type
_entity_poly.pdbx_seq_one_letter_code
_entity_poly.pdbx_strand_id
1 'polypeptide(L)'
;MSRSRRGAPPTHDASLREGLVVGAHGRHCVVETPAGERVICHPRGKKLAVVVGDRVRWLPSQDEGTIERIDERRNLLYRQDEVRTKSFAANLDQVLILVAAEPEFSEHQLSRALIACEAEHITPLIVLNKADLAAPFARAWQRLAPYRAMGYTVLPLAAKPVLPPLPMGAGWVEGHPAPLATPPHPHPNPLPPAGEGAMLADVTERMHCHTTLILGPSGAGKSTLINRLIPGAAAQTGEISQALNSGKHTTTTTTWYWLDHEKTSALIDSPGFQEFGLRHIDPMQLAAYMPDIKPHVAECKFYNCTHLHEPGCGVRAAVTPDAQTPASASAIGANRYKIYSDLFAELHGA
;
A
#
# COMPACT_ATOMS: atom_id res chain seq x y z
N MET A 1 26.00 62.51 19.29
CA MET A 1 25.36 61.42 20.01
C MET A 1 24.76 60.45 18.96
N SER A 2 25.51 59.41 18.62
CA SER A 2 25.14 58.41 17.61
C SER A 2 24.33 57.30 18.29
N ARG A 3 23.06 57.09 17.87
CA ARG A 3 22.22 55.97 18.32
C ARG A 3 22.59 54.72 17.55
N SER A 4 23.27 53.79 18.22
CA SER A 4 23.49 52.43 17.79
C SER A 4 22.14 51.77 17.42
N ARG A 5 21.96 51.37 16.15
CA ARG A 5 20.88 50.49 15.69
C ARG A 5 21.15 49.09 16.26
N ARG A 6 20.39 48.71 17.27
CA ARG A 6 20.33 47.28 17.67
C ARG A 6 19.78 46.49 16.50
N GLY A 7 20.58 45.55 15.99
CA GLY A 7 20.14 44.61 14.98
C GLY A 7 18.89 43.85 15.45
N ALA A 8 17.93 43.66 14.55
CA ALA A 8 16.76 42.83 14.82
C ALA A 8 17.24 41.41 15.24
N PRO A 9 16.59 40.77 16.21
CA PRO A 9 16.92 39.41 16.56
C PRO A 9 16.79 38.51 15.30
N PRO A 10 17.68 37.50 15.11
CA PRO A 10 17.57 36.59 13.99
C PRO A 10 16.18 35.97 14.00
N THR A 11 15.51 36.01 12.86
CA THR A 11 14.18 35.38 12.70
C THR A 11 14.34 33.91 13.06
N HIS A 12 13.46 33.39 13.90
CA HIS A 12 13.44 32.00 14.42
C HIS A 12 13.55 30.95 13.30
N ASP A 13 13.28 31.34 12.06
CA ASP A 13 13.32 30.51 10.83
C ASP A 13 14.77 30.20 10.37
N ALA A 14 15.74 31.06 10.68
CA ALA A 14 17.14 30.90 10.23
C ALA A 14 17.91 29.78 10.96
N SER A 15 17.38 29.25 12.06
CA SER A 15 17.97 28.16 12.86
C SER A 15 17.35 26.79 12.62
N LEU A 16 16.29 26.72 11.80
CA LEU A 16 15.59 25.47 11.51
C LEU A 16 16.38 24.60 10.53
N ARG A 17 16.52 23.33 10.88
CA ARG A 17 17.13 22.32 10.01
C ARG A 17 16.06 21.54 9.25
N GLU A 18 16.40 21.07 8.06
CA GLU A 18 15.57 20.19 7.27
C GLU A 18 15.74 18.75 7.74
N GLY A 19 14.67 17.93 7.59
CA GLY A 19 14.73 16.52 7.86
C GLY A 19 13.55 15.74 7.30
N LEU A 20 13.75 14.44 7.17
CA LEU A 20 12.73 13.47 6.74
C LEU A 20 12.33 12.60 7.93
N VAL A 21 11.03 12.45 8.18
CA VAL A 21 10.54 11.55 9.22
C VAL A 21 10.60 10.11 8.71
N VAL A 22 11.49 9.30 9.31
CA VAL A 22 11.73 7.89 8.93
C VAL A 22 11.16 6.88 9.93
N GLY A 23 10.67 7.36 11.06
CA GLY A 23 9.99 6.55 12.06
C GLY A 23 9.08 7.40 12.92
N ALA A 24 7.94 6.85 13.32
CA ALA A 24 6.99 7.52 14.20
C ALA A 24 6.47 6.56 15.28
N HIS A 25 6.62 6.96 16.55
CA HIS A 25 6.22 6.23 17.73
C HIS A 25 5.52 7.14 18.74
N GLY A 26 4.22 7.15 18.72
CA GLY A 26 3.46 7.96 19.65
C GLY A 26 3.83 9.43 19.58
N ARG A 27 4.61 9.92 20.56
CA ARG A 27 5.07 11.31 20.62
C ARG A 27 6.47 11.55 20.08
N HIS A 28 7.23 10.49 19.79
CA HIS A 28 8.59 10.58 19.29
C HIS A 28 8.65 10.21 17.83
N CYS A 29 9.46 10.91 17.09
CA CYS A 29 9.74 10.67 15.69
C CYS A 29 11.25 10.51 15.49
N VAL A 30 11.66 9.68 14.55
CA VAL A 30 13.02 9.63 14.07
C VAL A 30 13.11 10.49 12.82
N VAL A 31 13.90 11.53 12.87
CA VAL A 31 14.16 12.43 11.75
C VAL A 31 15.53 12.13 11.17
N GLU A 32 15.59 11.84 9.87
CA GLU A 32 16.83 11.67 9.14
C GLU A 32 17.23 13.02 8.50
N THR A 33 18.46 13.46 8.78
CA THR A 33 19.02 14.70 8.21
C THR A 33 19.48 14.47 6.77
N PRO A 34 19.72 15.53 5.98
CA PRO A 34 20.32 15.37 4.64
C PRO A 34 21.69 14.67 4.64
N ALA A 35 22.43 14.72 5.76
CA ALA A 35 23.68 14.01 5.93
C ALA A 35 23.50 12.52 6.27
N GLY A 36 22.26 12.05 6.49
CA GLY A 36 21.94 10.68 6.83
C GLY A 36 21.98 10.36 8.33
N GLU A 37 22.20 11.35 9.18
CA GLU A 37 22.14 11.18 10.63
C GLU A 37 20.68 11.06 11.07
N ARG A 38 20.41 10.16 12.02
CA ARG A 38 19.07 9.95 12.60
C ARG A 38 19.02 10.55 13.99
N VAL A 39 18.08 11.45 14.19
CA VAL A 39 17.87 12.20 15.44
C VAL A 39 16.47 11.93 15.95
N ILE A 40 16.36 11.67 17.26
CA ILE A 40 15.06 11.59 17.93
C ILE A 40 14.51 13.01 18.07
N CYS A 41 13.28 13.21 17.62
CA CYS A 41 12.58 14.48 17.69
C CYS A 41 11.17 14.29 18.26
N HIS A 42 10.62 15.36 18.81
CA HIS A 42 9.22 15.41 19.22
C HIS A 42 8.50 16.63 18.58
N PRO A 43 7.22 16.49 18.23
CA PRO A 43 6.45 17.60 17.68
C PRO A 43 6.23 18.72 18.72
N ARG A 44 6.30 19.96 18.30
CA ARG A 44 5.96 21.10 19.15
C ARG A 44 4.46 21.16 19.41
N GLY A 45 4.06 20.69 20.59
CA GLY A 45 2.66 20.68 20.99
C GLY A 45 1.84 19.52 20.43
N LYS A 46 0.55 19.45 20.86
CA LYS A 46 -0.34 18.31 20.56
C LYS A 46 -1.00 18.37 19.19
N LYS A 47 -0.95 19.51 18.51
CA LYS A 47 -1.69 19.74 17.25
C LYS A 47 -0.92 19.28 16.01
N LEU A 48 0.40 19.06 16.12
CA LEU A 48 1.24 18.70 15.00
C LEU A 48 1.22 17.18 14.84
N ALA A 49 0.38 16.67 13.92
CA ALA A 49 0.27 15.26 13.60
C ALA A 49 1.34 14.87 12.58
N VAL A 50 2.53 14.50 13.08
CA VAL A 50 3.67 14.06 12.28
C VAL A 50 3.52 12.59 11.91
N VAL A 51 3.80 12.25 10.64
CA VAL A 51 3.77 10.88 10.12
C VAL A 51 5.07 10.56 9.36
N VAL A 52 5.34 9.28 9.14
CA VAL A 52 6.47 8.85 8.32
C VAL A 52 6.31 9.38 6.89
N GLY A 53 7.41 9.85 6.30
CA GLY A 53 7.43 10.51 5.00
C GLY A 53 7.23 12.03 5.03
N ASP A 54 6.94 12.62 6.19
CA ASP A 54 6.89 14.07 6.33
C ASP A 54 8.27 14.70 6.15
N ARG A 55 8.33 15.77 5.38
CA ARG A 55 9.45 16.71 5.39
C ARG A 55 9.19 17.75 6.48
N VAL A 56 10.16 17.93 7.35
CA VAL A 56 9.98 18.73 8.56
C VAL A 56 11.08 19.77 8.72
N ARG A 57 10.72 20.84 9.45
CA ARG A 57 11.67 21.84 9.96
C ARG A 57 11.77 21.65 11.46
N TRP A 58 12.99 21.42 11.95
CA TRP A 58 13.24 21.07 13.34
C TRP A 58 14.42 21.85 13.93
N LEU A 59 14.38 22.03 15.24
CA LEU A 59 15.44 22.65 16.02
C LEU A 59 16.22 21.57 16.77
N PRO A 60 17.56 21.54 16.66
CA PRO A 60 18.38 20.67 17.50
C PRO A 60 18.38 21.16 18.95
N SER A 61 18.41 20.23 19.90
CA SER A 61 18.72 20.47 21.30
C SER A 61 19.80 19.50 21.77
N GLN A 62 20.14 19.51 23.06
CA GLN A 62 21.27 18.71 23.56
C GLN A 62 21.04 17.20 23.41
N ASP A 63 19.82 16.72 23.67
CA ASP A 63 19.51 15.28 23.67
C ASP A 63 18.51 14.89 22.57
N GLU A 64 17.52 15.73 22.25
CA GLU A 64 16.45 15.48 21.28
C GLU A 64 16.18 16.73 20.45
N GLY A 65 15.58 16.55 19.25
CA GLY A 65 15.15 17.67 18.41
C GLY A 65 13.67 18.02 18.63
N THR A 66 13.31 19.24 18.29
CA THR A 66 11.90 19.68 18.28
C THR A 66 11.43 19.97 16.87
N ILE A 67 10.40 19.29 16.41
CA ILE A 67 9.75 19.55 15.11
C ILE A 67 8.86 20.76 15.27
N GLU A 68 9.22 21.85 14.57
CA GLU A 68 8.50 23.13 14.61
C GLU A 68 7.41 23.20 13.54
N ARG A 69 7.66 22.60 12.37
CA ARG A 69 6.78 22.67 11.21
C ARG A 69 6.89 21.43 10.35
N ILE A 70 5.78 21.03 9.76
CA ILE A 70 5.71 20.07 8.65
C ILE A 70 5.62 20.89 7.37
N ASP A 71 6.44 20.57 6.37
CA ASP A 71 6.35 21.16 5.04
C ASP A 71 5.09 20.64 4.33
N GLU A 72 4.62 21.31 3.28
CA GLU A 72 3.42 20.92 2.54
C GLU A 72 3.51 19.49 2.02
N ARG A 73 2.50 18.69 2.33
CA ARG A 73 2.39 17.30 1.87
C ARG A 73 1.83 17.25 0.47
N ARG A 74 2.38 16.41 -0.40
CA ARG A 74 1.77 16.08 -1.70
C ARG A 74 0.49 15.27 -1.52
N ASN A 75 0.50 14.33 -0.61
CA ASN A 75 -0.60 13.45 -0.24
C ASN A 75 -0.38 12.88 1.17
N LEU A 76 -1.44 12.32 1.73
CA LEU A 76 -1.42 11.65 3.03
C LEU A 76 -2.35 10.44 2.97
N LEU A 77 -1.80 9.23 3.00
CA LEU A 77 -2.66 8.05 3.12
C LEU A 77 -3.07 7.83 4.57
N TYR A 78 -4.37 7.76 4.80
CA TYR A 78 -4.97 7.50 6.10
C TYR A 78 -6.25 6.68 5.97
N ARG A 79 -6.72 6.11 7.06
CA ARG A 79 -8.03 5.50 7.19
C ARG A 79 -8.80 6.18 8.31
N GLN A 80 -10.09 6.22 8.17
CA GLN A 80 -10.98 6.76 9.18
C GLN A 80 -12.12 5.79 9.45
N ASP A 81 -12.15 5.29 10.68
CA ASP A 81 -13.23 4.50 11.24
C ASP A 81 -14.17 5.42 12.05
N GLU A 82 -15.21 4.87 12.66
CA GLU A 82 -16.16 5.66 13.47
C GLU A 82 -15.50 6.44 14.61
N VAL A 83 -14.45 5.88 15.19
CA VAL A 83 -13.86 6.39 16.43
C VAL A 83 -12.46 6.95 16.22
N ARG A 84 -11.74 6.50 15.18
CA ARG A 84 -10.30 6.78 15.04
C ARG A 84 -9.92 7.09 13.61
N THR A 85 -9.05 8.08 13.47
CA THR A 85 -8.28 8.30 12.23
C THR A 85 -6.87 7.76 12.46
N LYS A 86 -6.39 6.93 11.54
CA LYS A 86 -5.02 6.44 11.53
C LYS A 86 -4.34 6.85 10.22
N SER A 87 -3.35 7.72 10.32
CA SER A 87 -2.47 8.04 9.20
C SER A 87 -1.38 6.97 9.07
N PHE A 88 -1.06 6.60 7.83
CA PHE A 88 -0.03 5.62 7.51
C PHE A 88 1.29 6.30 7.16
N ALA A 89 1.29 7.09 6.10
CA ALA A 89 2.46 7.81 5.63
C ALA A 89 2.06 8.97 4.70
N ALA A 90 2.98 9.91 4.50
CA ALA A 90 2.81 11.07 3.62
C ALA A 90 3.83 11.06 2.47
N ASN A 91 3.58 11.87 1.44
CA ASN A 91 4.46 12.08 0.30
C ASN A 91 4.79 10.80 -0.48
N LEU A 92 3.80 9.94 -0.61
CA LEU A 92 3.90 8.66 -1.30
C LEU A 92 3.84 8.85 -2.83
N ASP A 93 4.61 8.04 -3.57
CA ASP A 93 4.48 7.89 -5.02
C ASP A 93 3.54 6.74 -5.34
N GLN A 94 3.60 5.65 -4.55
CA GLN A 94 2.76 4.49 -4.76
C GLN A 94 2.47 3.71 -3.46
N VAL A 95 1.42 2.89 -3.54
CA VAL A 95 1.05 1.91 -2.49
C VAL A 95 1.12 0.52 -3.08
N LEU A 96 2.01 -0.33 -2.57
CA LEU A 96 2.05 -1.75 -2.87
C LEU A 96 1.04 -2.47 -1.99
N ILE A 97 -0.05 -2.95 -2.59
CA ILE A 97 -1.09 -3.73 -1.93
C ILE A 97 -0.76 -5.21 -2.11
N LEU A 98 -0.18 -5.81 -1.08
CA LEU A 98 0.19 -7.21 -1.09
C LEU A 98 -0.99 -8.08 -0.68
N VAL A 99 -1.50 -8.87 -1.60
CA VAL A 99 -2.50 -9.90 -1.37
C VAL A 99 -1.88 -11.29 -1.57
N ALA A 100 -2.51 -12.34 -1.10
CA ALA A 100 -1.99 -13.69 -1.22
C ALA A 100 -3.01 -14.63 -1.87
N ALA A 101 -2.51 -15.68 -2.52
CA ALA A 101 -3.34 -16.78 -2.97
C ALA A 101 -3.99 -17.53 -1.80
N GLU A 102 -3.26 -17.63 -0.67
CA GLU A 102 -3.73 -18.16 0.62
C GLU A 102 -3.10 -17.41 1.80
N PRO A 103 -3.89 -17.02 2.82
CA PRO A 103 -5.35 -17.10 2.87
C PRO A 103 -5.98 -16.27 1.73
N GLU A 104 -7.18 -16.66 1.27
CA GLU A 104 -7.88 -15.93 0.21
C GLU A 104 -8.06 -14.46 0.59
N PHE A 105 -7.75 -13.56 -0.36
CA PHE A 105 -7.91 -12.14 -0.13
C PHE A 105 -9.37 -11.70 -0.26
N SER A 106 -9.74 -10.69 0.50
CA SER A 106 -11.03 -10.02 0.40
C SER A 106 -10.99 -8.94 -0.68
N GLU A 107 -11.84 -9.06 -1.70
CA GLU A 107 -11.98 -8.04 -2.74
C GLU A 107 -12.59 -6.75 -2.17
N HIS A 108 -13.39 -6.86 -1.12
CA HIS A 108 -13.92 -5.71 -0.41
C HIS A 108 -12.80 -4.90 0.28
N GLN A 109 -11.86 -5.56 0.95
CA GLN A 109 -10.69 -4.89 1.54
C GLN A 109 -9.74 -4.33 0.48
N LEU A 110 -9.52 -5.06 -0.62
CA LEU A 110 -8.73 -4.58 -1.75
C LEU A 110 -9.35 -3.31 -2.34
N SER A 111 -10.67 -3.31 -2.57
CA SER A 111 -11.39 -2.16 -3.10
C SER A 111 -11.29 -0.94 -2.18
N ARG A 112 -11.39 -1.10 -0.86
CA ARG A 112 -11.19 -0.01 0.10
C ARG A 112 -9.81 0.63 -0.01
N ALA A 113 -8.76 -0.20 -0.12
CA ALA A 113 -7.41 0.32 -0.30
C ALA A 113 -7.23 1.07 -1.62
N LEU A 114 -7.81 0.54 -2.71
CA LEU A 114 -7.78 1.18 -4.01
C LEU A 114 -8.52 2.53 -4.01
N ILE A 115 -9.72 2.59 -3.43
CA ILE A 115 -10.49 3.83 -3.29
C ILE A 115 -9.71 4.89 -2.51
N ALA A 116 -9.03 4.51 -1.42
CA ALA A 116 -8.21 5.44 -0.68
C ALA A 116 -7.00 5.94 -1.49
N CYS A 117 -6.39 5.08 -2.30
CA CYS A 117 -5.31 5.49 -3.20
C CYS A 117 -5.81 6.46 -4.28
N GLU A 118 -6.96 6.17 -4.90
CA GLU A 118 -7.57 7.03 -5.92
C GLU A 118 -7.96 8.41 -5.34
N ALA A 119 -8.51 8.45 -4.13
CA ALA A 119 -8.89 9.69 -3.44
C ALA A 119 -7.69 10.60 -3.15
N GLU A 120 -6.56 10.01 -2.81
CA GLU A 120 -5.33 10.73 -2.48
C GLU A 120 -4.36 10.86 -3.67
N HIS A 121 -4.79 10.43 -4.88
CA HIS A 121 -3.98 10.45 -6.11
C HIS A 121 -2.65 9.72 -5.97
N ILE A 122 -2.66 8.58 -5.30
CA ILE A 122 -1.49 7.71 -5.11
C ILE A 122 -1.62 6.49 -6.01
N THR A 123 -0.58 6.17 -6.76
CA THR A 123 -0.61 5.01 -7.68
C THR A 123 -0.66 3.68 -6.93
N PRO A 124 -1.69 2.84 -7.09
CA PRO A 124 -1.72 1.52 -6.49
C PRO A 124 -0.97 0.49 -7.35
N LEU A 125 -0.21 -0.38 -6.69
CA LEU A 125 0.45 -1.55 -7.26
C LEU A 125 -0.05 -2.80 -6.55
N ILE A 126 -0.81 -3.65 -7.22
CA ILE A 126 -1.32 -4.90 -6.65
C ILE A 126 -0.28 -5.99 -6.87
N VAL A 127 0.11 -6.68 -5.79
CA VAL A 127 1.05 -7.81 -5.87
C VAL A 127 0.39 -9.05 -5.29
N LEU A 128 0.17 -10.08 -6.13
CA LEU A 128 -0.35 -11.36 -5.70
C LEU A 128 0.80 -12.29 -5.33
N ASN A 129 0.92 -12.58 -4.05
CA ASN A 129 1.97 -13.43 -3.50
C ASN A 129 1.55 -14.90 -3.43
N LYS A 130 2.54 -15.75 -3.20
CA LYS A 130 2.45 -17.22 -3.09
C LYS A 130 2.16 -17.90 -4.45
N ALA A 131 2.86 -17.44 -5.50
CA ALA A 131 2.81 -18.05 -6.81
C ALA A 131 3.32 -19.52 -6.81
N ASP A 132 4.04 -19.91 -5.74
CA ASP A 132 4.41 -21.29 -5.45
C ASP A 132 3.21 -22.25 -5.22
N LEU A 133 2.03 -21.71 -4.89
CA LEU A 133 0.79 -22.44 -4.68
C LEU A 133 -0.05 -22.47 -5.97
N ALA A 134 0.32 -23.28 -6.97
CA ALA A 134 -0.20 -23.22 -8.33
C ALA A 134 -1.74 -23.12 -8.44
N ALA A 135 -2.51 -24.04 -7.84
CA ALA A 135 -3.97 -24.05 -7.97
C ALA A 135 -4.66 -22.89 -7.22
N PRO A 136 -4.33 -22.59 -5.95
CA PRO A 136 -4.82 -21.37 -5.27
C PRO A 136 -4.45 -20.10 -6.02
N PHE A 137 -3.21 -20.02 -6.52
CA PHE A 137 -2.74 -18.85 -7.23
C PHE A 137 -3.52 -18.61 -8.53
N ALA A 138 -3.78 -19.66 -9.33
CA ALA A 138 -4.55 -19.56 -10.55
C ALA A 138 -5.97 -19.00 -10.28
N ARG A 139 -6.66 -19.47 -9.23
CA ARG A 139 -7.96 -18.94 -8.83
C ARG A 139 -7.88 -17.47 -8.42
N ALA A 140 -6.90 -17.12 -7.57
CA ALA A 140 -6.68 -15.74 -7.12
C ALA A 140 -6.33 -14.82 -8.28
N TRP A 141 -5.51 -15.28 -9.22
CA TRP A 141 -5.15 -14.55 -10.43
C TRP A 141 -6.36 -14.24 -11.31
N GLN A 142 -7.28 -15.20 -11.50
CA GLN A 142 -8.53 -14.97 -12.20
C GLN A 142 -9.41 -13.91 -11.52
N ARG A 143 -9.53 -13.95 -10.19
CA ARG A 143 -10.28 -12.95 -9.42
C ARG A 143 -9.71 -11.53 -9.57
N LEU A 144 -8.43 -11.40 -9.91
CA LEU A 144 -7.79 -10.11 -10.19
C LEU A 144 -7.93 -9.66 -11.66
N ALA A 145 -8.57 -10.44 -12.54
CA ALA A 145 -8.77 -10.07 -13.93
C ALA A 145 -9.55 -8.74 -14.11
N PRO A 146 -10.63 -8.48 -13.38
CA PRO A 146 -11.32 -7.17 -13.45
C PRO A 146 -10.41 -6.00 -13.10
N TYR A 147 -9.54 -6.16 -12.11
CA TYR A 147 -8.61 -5.09 -11.68
C TYR A 147 -7.58 -4.78 -12.76
N ARG A 148 -7.08 -5.81 -13.47
CA ARG A 148 -6.20 -5.59 -14.63
C ARG A 148 -6.95 -4.90 -15.78
N ALA A 149 -8.21 -5.27 -16.02
CA ALA A 149 -9.05 -4.63 -17.04
C ALA A 149 -9.33 -3.15 -16.74
N MET A 150 -9.41 -2.77 -15.46
CA MET A 150 -9.50 -1.37 -15.00
C MET A 150 -8.19 -0.57 -15.20
N GLY A 151 -7.09 -1.22 -15.59
CA GLY A 151 -5.78 -0.59 -15.79
C GLY A 151 -4.84 -0.66 -14.59
N TYR A 152 -5.22 -1.32 -13.51
CA TYR A 152 -4.29 -1.50 -12.38
C TYR A 152 -3.16 -2.45 -12.73
N THR A 153 -1.95 -2.09 -12.32
CA THR A 153 -0.79 -2.98 -12.41
C THR A 153 -0.95 -4.11 -11.39
N VAL A 154 -0.96 -5.35 -11.87
CA VAL A 154 -1.04 -6.55 -11.05
C VAL A 154 0.16 -7.44 -11.35
N LEU A 155 1.01 -7.70 -10.35
CA LEU A 155 2.22 -8.50 -10.49
C LEU A 155 2.11 -9.81 -9.69
N PRO A 156 2.60 -10.92 -10.23
CA PRO A 156 2.77 -12.16 -9.49
C PRO A 156 4.03 -12.09 -8.61
N LEU A 157 4.02 -12.81 -7.48
CA LEU A 157 5.17 -12.91 -6.59
C LEU A 157 5.22 -14.28 -5.88
N ALA A 158 6.42 -14.84 -5.77
CA ALA A 158 6.78 -15.90 -4.84
C ALA A 158 7.78 -15.35 -3.83
N ALA A 159 7.29 -14.82 -2.72
CA ALA A 159 8.18 -14.19 -1.71
C ALA A 159 9.01 -15.22 -0.94
N LYS A 160 8.55 -16.46 -0.78
CA LYS A 160 9.36 -17.55 -0.24
C LYS A 160 10.20 -18.15 -1.36
N PRO A 161 11.51 -18.41 -1.15
CA PRO A 161 12.28 -19.22 -2.10
C PRO A 161 11.67 -20.62 -2.17
N VAL A 162 11.36 -21.10 -3.37
CA VAL A 162 11.08 -22.53 -3.58
C VAL A 162 12.42 -23.24 -3.51
N LEU A 163 12.65 -23.98 -2.43
CA LEU A 163 13.77 -24.91 -2.40
C LEU A 163 13.60 -25.91 -3.53
N PRO A 164 14.60 -26.13 -4.39
CA PRO A 164 14.52 -27.20 -5.35
C PRO A 164 14.22 -28.51 -4.58
N PRO A 165 13.38 -29.41 -5.14
CA PRO A 165 13.12 -30.69 -4.50
C PRO A 165 14.49 -31.33 -4.23
N LEU A 166 14.73 -31.71 -2.97
CA LEU A 166 15.92 -32.47 -2.61
C LEU A 166 16.04 -33.63 -3.61
N PRO A 167 17.20 -33.87 -4.20
CA PRO A 167 17.36 -35.03 -5.07
C PRO A 167 16.97 -36.25 -4.23
N MET A 168 15.85 -36.86 -4.55
CA MET A 168 15.45 -38.12 -3.96
C MET A 168 16.63 -39.06 -4.18
N GLY A 169 17.21 -39.53 -3.12
CA GLY A 169 18.37 -40.41 -3.14
C GLY A 169 18.15 -41.48 -4.19
N ALA A 170 19.14 -41.72 -5.04
CA ALA A 170 19.10 -42.69 -6.12
C ALA A 170 18.90 -44.10 -5.54
N GLY A 171 17.64 -44.41 -5.24
CA GLY A 171 17.17 -45.77 -5.10
C GLY A 171 16.92 -46.27 -6.52
N TRP A 172 17.75 -47.15 -6.98
CA TRP A 172 17.56 -47.92 -8.20
C TRP A 172 16.23 -48.67 -8.11
N VAL A 173 15.24 -48.31 -8.94
CA VAL A 173 14.08 -49.14 -9.25
C VAL A 173 14.02 -49.28 -10.76
N GLU A 174 14.25 -50.53 -11.19
CA GLU A 174 14.14 -50.96 -12.58
C GLU A 174 12.72 -50.72 -13.12
N GLY A 175 12.68 -50.10 -14.27
CA GLY A 175 11.85 -50.34 -15.43
C GLY A 175 10.33 -50.45 -15.26
N HIS A 176 9.63 -49.29 -15.33
CA HIS A 176 8.34 -49.23 -16.06
C HIS A 176 8.22 -47.82 -16.68
N PRO A 177 7.90 -47.67 -17.97
CA PRO A 177 7.67 -46.37 -18.57
C PRO A 177 6.40 -45.76 -17.98
N ALA A 178 6.55 -44.56 -17.40
CA ALA A 178 5.42 -43.76 -16.95
C ALA A 178 4.48 -43.40 -18.11
N PRO A 179 3.15 -43.38 -17.92
CA PRO A 179 2.23 -42.95 -18.94
C PRO A 179 2.50 -41.48 -19.27
N LEU A 180 2.58 -41.15 -20.55
CA LEU A 180 2.69 -39.79 -21.07
C LEU A 180 1.56 -38.94 -20.49
N ALA A 181 1.94 -37.99 -19.64
CA ALA A 181 1.02 -36.99 -19.14
C ALA A 181 0.48 -36.20 -20.34
N THR A 182 -0.83 -36.22 -20.54
CA THR A 182 -1.53 -35.32 -21.47
C THR A 182 -1.19 -33.88 -21.11
N PRO A 183 -0.80 -33.05 -22.09
CA PRO A 183 -0.52 -31.64 -21.79
C PRO A 183 -1.79 -30.97 -21.22
N PRO A 184 -1.67 -30.16 -20.18
CA PRO A 184 -2.81 -29.45 -19.64
C PRO A 184 -3.41 -28.54 -20.72
N HIS A 185 -4.74 -28.53 -20.82
CA HIS A 185 -5.46 -27.63 -21.71
C HIS A 185 -5.00 -26.19 -21.50
N PRO A 186 -4.81 -25.39 -22.57
CA PRO A 186 -4.40 -24.00 -22.44
C PRO A 186 -5.46 -23.25 -21.64
N HIS A 187 -5.06 -22.73 -20.47
CA HIS A 187 -5.90 -21.83 -19.68
C HIS A 187 -6.16 -20.53 -20.47
N PRO A 188 -7.38 -19.99 -20.43
CA PRO A 188 -7.73 -18.78 -21.20
C PRO A 188 -6.98 -17.51 -20.74
N ASN A 189 -6.15 -17.60 -19.73
CA ASN A 189 -5.30 -16.49 -19.24
C ASN A 189 -4.00 -17.09 -18.66
N PRO A 190 -2.98 -17.36 -19.51
CA PRO A 190 -1.76 -18.01 -19.06
C PRO A 190 -1.06 -17.18 -17.97
N LEU A 191 -0.64 -17.87 -16.92
CA LEU A 191 0.27 -17.30 -15.92
C LEU A 191 1.56 -16.89 -16.63
N PRO A 192 2.15 -15.74 -16.29
CA PRO A 192 3.45 -15.36 -16.84
C PRO A 192 4.47 -16.46 -16.52
N PRO A 193 5.24 -16.94 -17.49
CA PRO A 193 6.23 -18.00 -17.31
C PRO A 193 7.52 -17.47 -16.70
N ALA A 194 7.43 -16.74 -15.58
CA ALA A 194 8.59 -16.15 -14.95
C ALA A 194 9.05 -17.03 -13.77
N GLY A 195 10.36 -17.33 -13.72
CA GLY A 195 10.98 -17.90 -12.53
C GLY A 195 10.89 -16.92 -11.34
N GLU A 196 11.01 -17.43 -10.11
CA GLU A 196 10.85 -16.61 -8.88
C GLU A 196 11.73 -15.37 -8.83
N GLY A 197 12.95 -15.46 -9.35
CA GLY A 197 13.88 -14.34 -9.42
C GLY A 197 13.36 -13.21 -10.29
N ALA A 198 12.73 -13.52 -11.42
CA ALA A 198 12.15 -12.55 -12.33
C ALA A 198 10.94 -11.84 -11.70
N MET A 199 10.07 -12.58 -11.00
CA MET A 199 8.90 -11.97 -10.31
C MET A 199 9.31 -10.95 -9.24
N LEU A 200 10.35 -11.25 -8.47
CA LEU A 200 10.86 -10.30 -7.47
C LEU A 200 11.53 -9.10 -8.14
N ALA A 201 12.26 -9.32 -9.24
CA ALA A 201 12.89 -8.25 -10.00
C ALA A 201 11.85 -7.29 -10.59
N ASP A 202 10.73 -7.80 -11.14
CA ASP A 202 9.64 -6.98 -11.67
C ASP A 202 9.03 -6.09 -10.58
N VAL A 203 8.82 -6.64 -9.37
CA VAL A 203 8.33 -5.85 -8.23
C VAL A 203 9.36 -4.79 -7.81
N THR A 204 10.64 -5.14 -7.75
CA THR A 204 11.72 -4.21 -7.37
C THR A 204 11.86 -3.09 -8.39
N GLU A 205 11.79 -3.40 -9.70
CA GLU A 205 11.85 -2.42 -10.76
C GLU A 205 10.72 -1.39 -10.64
N ARG A 206 9.49 -1.83 -10.31
CA ARG A 206 8.36 -0.92 -10.08
C ARG A 206 8.52 -0.03 -8.86
N MET A 207 9.39 -0.41 -7.93
CA MET A 207 9.68 0.39 -6.73
C MET A 207 10.87 1.34 -6.94
N HIS A 208 11.60 1.20 -8.03
CA HIS A 208 12.77 2.04 -8.32
C HIS A 208 12.38 3.52 -8.49
N CYS A 209 13.11 4.41 -7.84
CA CYS A 209 12.86 5.85 -7.79
C CYS A 209 11.47 6.23 -7.22
N HIS A 210 10.86 5.36 -6.40
CA HIS A 210 9.57 5.62 -5.78
C HIS A 210 9.61 5.47 -4.26
N THR A 211 8.82 6.29 -3.59
CA THR A 211 8.45 6.11 -2.19
C THR A 211 7.22 5.23 -2.12
N THR A 212 7.42 3.97 -1.72
CA THR A 212 6.39 2.92 -1.73
C THR A 212 5.94 2.58 -0.32
N LEU A 213 4.65 2.72 -0.02
CA LEU A 213 4.06 2.16 1.19
C LEU A 213 3.59 0.74 0.91
N ILE A 214 3.97 -0.23 1.77
CA ILE A 214 3.46 -1.59 1.68
C ILE A 214 2.26 -1.79 2.61
N LEU A 215 1.14 -2.23 2.04
CA LEU A 215 -0.07 -2.64 2.74
C LEU A 215 -0.40 -4.10 2.43
N GLY A 216 -1.06 -4.78 3.35
CA GLY A 216 -1.55 -6.13 3.10
C GLY A 216 -2.02 -6.82 4.38
N PRO A 217 -2.96 -7.77 4.28
CA PRO A 217 -3.50 -8.49 5.43
C PRO A 217 -2.44 -9.35 6.11
N SER A 218 -2.76 -9.80 7.32
CA SER A 218 -1.91 -10.77 8.02
C SER A 218 -1.80 -12.05 7.18
N GLY A 219 -0.60 -12.63 7.12
CA GLY A 219 -0.35 -13.83 6.33
C GLY A 219 -0.13 -13.61 4.82
N ALA A 220 -0.29 -12.39 4.29
CA ALA A 220 0.00 -12.08 2.88
C ALA A 220 1.49 -12.19 2.52
N GLY A 221 2.39 -12.16 3.51
CA GLY A 221 3.83 -12.32 3.29
C GLY A 221 4.62 -11.01 3.30
N LYS A 222 4.09 -9.93 3.88
CA LYS A 222 4.77 -8.62 3.97
C LYS A 222 6.18 -8.73 4.56
N SER A 223 6.31 -9.30 5.76
CA SER A 223 7.61 -9.43 6.43
C SER A 223 8.60 -10.27 5.62
N THR A 224 8.11 -11.29 4.90
CA THR A 224 8.95 -12.10 4.02
C THR A 224 9.47 -11.27 2.84
N LEU A 225 8.60 -10.47 2.21
CA LEU A 225 9.00 -9.59 1.12
C LEU A 225 9.98 -8.52 1.58
N ILE A 226 9.71 -7.86 2.71
CA ILE A 226 10.59 -6.83 3.28
C ILE A 226 11.97 -7.41 3.57
N ASN A 227 12.06 -8.58 4.22
CA ASN A 227 13.35 -9.21 4.53
C ASN A 227 14.12 -9.67 3.28
N ARG A 228 13.44 -9.95 2.17
CA ARG A 228 14.10 -10.25 0.88
C ARG A 228 14.62 -9.00 0.19
N LEU A 229 13.89 -7.91 0.26
CA LEU A 229 14.30 -6.62 -0.34
C LEU A 229 15.39 -5.94 0.49
N ILE A 230 15.32 -6.08 1.81
CA ILE A 230 16.18 -5.36 2.76
C ILE A 230 16.75 -6.37 3.75
N PRO A 231 17.88 -7.01 3.42
CA PRO A 231 18.58 -7.86 4.37
C PRO A 231 18.93 -7.07 5.64
N GLY A 232 18.45 -7.54 6.80
CA GLY A 232 18.66 -6.84 8.09
C GLY A 232 17.54 -5.88 8.50
N ALA A 233 16.42 -5.79 7.77
CA ALA A 233 15.26 -4.97 8.15
C ALA A 233 14.78 -5.24 9.59
N ALA A 234 14.78 -6.49 10.04
CA ALA A 234 14.43 -6.86 11.41
C ALA A 234 15.36 -6.25 12.46
N ALA A 235 16.67 -6.17 12.17
CA ALA A 235 17.67 -5.53 13.06
C ALA A 235 17.44 -4.02 13.12
N GLN A 236 17.23 -3.37 11.99
CA GLN A 236 16.94 -1.92 11.93
C GLN A 236 15.67 -1.55 12.71
N THR A 237 14.62 -2.36 12.62
CA THR A 237 13.39 -2.16 13.41
C THR A 237 13.69 -2.32 14.91
N GLY A 238 14.55 -3.25 15.28
CA GLY A 238 15.00 -3.47 16.67
C GLY A 238 15.75 -2.28 17.24
N GLU A 239 16.67 -1.70 16.49
CA GLU A 239 17.44 -0.50 16.88
C GLU A 239 16.53 0.71 17.08
N ILE A 240 15.61 0.98 16.16
CA ILE A 240 14.63 2.07 16.27
C ILE A 240 13.73 1.86 17.49
N SER A 241 13.27 0.63 17.73
CA SER A 241 12.42 0.31 18.89
C SER A 241 13.17 0.46 20.22
N GLN A 242 14.45 0.13 20.27
CA GLN A 242 15.28 0.31 21.46
C GLN A 242 15.56 1.81 21.71
N ALA A 243 15.91 2.56 20.67
CA ALA A 243 16.13 4.00 20.77
C ALA A 243 14.91 4.75 21.28
N LEU A 244 13.71 4.27 20.96
CA LEU A 244 12.42 4.87 21.37
C LEU A 244 11.82 4.27 22.65
N ASN A 245 12.56 3.42 23.39
CA ASN A 245 12.08 2.77 24.63
C ASN A 245 10.72 2.07 24.50
N SER A 246 10.34 1.65 23.30
CA SER A 246 9.10 0.90 23.06
C SER A 246 9.34 -0.57 23.40
N GLY A 247 8.79 -1.01 24.52
CA GLY A 247 8.89 -2.42 24.99
C GLY A 247 8.45 -3.41 23.89
N LYS A 248 9.07 -4.60 23.93
CA LYS A 248 8.72 -5.74 23.10
C LYS A 248 7.23 -5.98 23.11
N HIS A 249 6.54 -5.81 22.00
CA HIS A 249 5.38 -6.60 21.52
C HIS A 249 4.56 -5.81 20.51
N THR A 250 4.39 -6.41 19.34
CA THR A 250 3.53 -6.03 18.19
C THR A 250 4.05 -4.83 17.41
N THR A 251 4.37 -5.05 16.13
CA THR A 251 4.76 -4.04 15.15
C THR A 251 3.65 -3.00 15.00
N THR A 252 3.63 -2.01 15.88
CA THR A 252 2.70 -0.86 15.81
C THR A 252 3.33 0.35 15.14
N THR A 253 4.58 0.22 14.72
CA THR A 253 5.41 1.29 14.21
C THR A 253 5.44 1.31 12.71
N THR A 254 5.23 2.46 12.11
CA THR A 254 5.53 2.69 10.71
C THR A 254 7.02 3.00 10.58
N THR A 255 7.71 2.29 9.68
CA THR A 255 9.17 2.39 9.51
C THR A 255 9.52 2.60 8.05
N TRP A 256 10.45 3.52 7.80
CA TRP A 256 11.02 3.83 6.50
C TRP A 256 12.31 3.05 6.29
N TYR A 257 12.47 2.45 5.12
CA TYR A 257 13.68 1.77 4.67
C TYR A 257 14.12 2.33 3.32
N TRP A 258 15.40 2.60 3.17
CA TRP A 258 16.00 2.87 1.87
C TRP A 258 16.28 1.55 1.15
N LEU A 259 15.89 1.46 -0.13
CA LEU A 259 16.11 0.27 -0.95
C LEU A 259 17.44 0.32 -1.69
N ASP A 260 18.03 1.52 -1.81
CA ASP A 260 19.30 1.78 -2.49
C ASP A 260 20.20 2.72 -1.66
N HIS A 261 21.50 2.69 -1.97
CA HIS A 261 22.49 3.54 -1.30
C HIS A 261 22.35 5.03 -1.67
N GLU A 262 21.79 5.32 -2.85
CA GLU A 262 21.59 6.68 -3.38
C GLU A 262 20.36 7.34 -2.75
N LYS A 263 19.58 6.59 -1.96
CA LYS A 263 18.36 7.06 -1.29
C LYS A 263 17.33 7.63 -2.27
N THR A 264 17.20 6.98 -3.42
CA THR A 264 16.21 7.34 -4.44
C THR A 264 14.92 6.54 -4.32
N SER A 265 14.99 5.32 -3.80
CA SER A 265 13.89 4.39 -3.64
C SER A 265 13.67 4.06 -2.17
N ALA A 266 12.43 4.10 -1.73
CA ALA A 266 12.09 3.83 -0.35
C ALA A 266 10.91 2.87 -0.20
N LEU A 267 10.96 2.03 0.82
CA LEU A 267 9.85 1.19 1.27
C LEU A 267 9.44 1.61 2.67
N ILE A 268 8.14 1.82 2.87
CA ILE A 268 7.55 2.13 4.17
C ILE A 268 6.71 0.93 4.61
N ASP A 269 7.07 0.31 5.73
CA ASP A 269 6.23 -0.72 6.37
C ASP A 269 5.29 -0.08 7.38
N SER A 270 4.00 -0.33 7.22
CA SER A 270 2.99 0.13 8.18
C SER A 270 2.10 -1.00 8.62
N PRO A 271 1.89 -1.17 9.93
CA PRO A 271 0.96 -2.16 10.47
C PRO A 271 -0.50 -1.72 10.31
N GLY A 272 -1.38 -2.68 10.10
CA GLY A 272 -2.82 -2.44 10.30
C GLY A 272 -3.67 -2.27 9.05
N PHE A 273 -3.59 -3.25 8.13
CA PHE A 273 -4.50 -3.33 6.97
C PHE A 273 -5.88 -3.95 7.29
N GLN A 274 -6.11 -4.46 8.50
CA GLN A 274 -7.25 -5.34 8.79
C GLN A 274 -8.63 -4.65 8.69
N GLU A 275 -8.71 -3.37 8.97
CA GLU A 275 -9.94 -2.60 8.87
C GLU A 275 -9.62 -1.25 8.21
N PHE A 276 -9.85 -1.17 6.90
CA PHE A 276 -9.58 0.05 6.15
C PHE A 276 -10.87 0.89 6.07
N GLY A 277 -11.15 1.68 7.11
CA GLY A 277 -12.31 2.58 7.15
C GLY A 277 -12.17 3.73 6.17
N LEU A 278 -13.26 4.06 5.47
CA LEU A 278 -13.34 5.09 4.45
C LEU A 278 -14.26 6.26 4.84
N ARG A 279 -14.54 6.47 6.12
CA ARG A 279 -15.50 7.49 6.57
C ARG A 279 -15.15 8.93 6.18
N HIS A 280 -13.94 9.17 5.74
CA HIS A 280 -13.52 10.45 5.17
C HIS A 280 -13.95 10.65 3.71
N ILE A 281 -14.45 9.61 3.06
CA ILE A 281 -14.92 9.66 1.69
C ILE A 281 -16.39 10.07 1.68
N ASP A 282 -16.72 11.12 0.94
CA ASP A 282 -18.12 11.48 0.67
C ASP A 282 -18.76 10.34 -0.14
N PRO A 283 -19.89 9.74 0.33
CA PRO A 283 -20.58 8.68 -0.39
C PRO A 283 -20.94 9.08 -1.83
N MET A 284 -21.26 10.36 -2.08
CA MET A 284 -21.56 10.85 -3.43
C MET A 284 -20.33 10.92 -4.36
N GLN A 285 -19.12 10.89 -3.81
CA GLN A 285 -17.88 10.84 -4.57
C GLN A 285 -17.36 9.42 -4.76
N LEU A 286 -17.94 8.41 -4.09
CA LEU A 286 -17.46 7.04 -4.09
C LEU A 286 -17.31 6.46 -5.52
N ALA A 287 -18.28 6.72 -6.40
CA ALA A 287 -18.26 6.26 -7.79
C ALA A 287 -17.08 6.84 -8.59
N ALA A 288 -16.64 8.06 -8.25
CA ALA A 288 -15.50 8.71 -8.92
C ALA A 288 -14.15 8.03 -8.63
N TYR A 289 -14.07 7.29 -7.52
CA TYR A 289 -12.87 6.56 -7.10
C TYR A 289 -12.89 5.07 -7.49
N MET A 290 -13.85 4.66 -8.31
CA MET A 290 -13.97 3.30 -8.85
C MET A 290 -13.89 3.34 -10.38
N PRO A 291 -12.71 3.00 -10.98
CA PRO A 291 -12.47 3.19 -12.42
C PRO A 291 -13.42 2.42 -13.34
N ASP A 292 -13.97 1.31 -12.86
CA ASP A 292 -14.99 0.52 -13.56
C ASP A 292 -16.40 1.14 -13.50
N ILE A 293 -16.69 1.97 -12.52
CA ILE A 293 -17.99 2.64 -12.30
C ILE A 293 -18.00 4.06 -12.87
N LYS A 294 -16.91 4.79 -12.66
CA LYS A 294 -16.75 6.20 -13.02
C LYS A 294 -17.21 6.56 -14.46
N PRO A 295 -16.88 5.78 -15.51
CA PRO A 295 -17.28 6.10 -16.87
C PRO A 295 -18.80 6.18 -17.06
N HIS A 296 -19.57 5.38 -16.32
CA HIS A 296 -21.02 5.25 -16.43
C HIS A 296 -21.81 6.30 -15.64
N VAL A 297 -21.13 7.07 -14.79
CA VAL A 297 -21.77 8.14 -14.00
C VAL A 297 -22.35 9.22 -14.89
N ALA A 298 -21.68 9.57 -15.99
CA ALA A 298 -22.13 10.57 -16.95
C ALA A 298 -23.42 10.16 -17.73
N GLU A 299 -23.71 8.86 -17.74
CA GLU A 299 -24.91 8.31 -18.42
C GLU A 299 -26.16 8.32 -17.52
N CYS A 300 -26.03 8.77 -16.27
CA CYS A 300 -27.16 8.85 -15.35
C CYS A 300 -28.12 9.99 -15.70
N LYS A 301 -29.42 9.72 -15.61
CA LYS A 301 -30.45 10.73 -15.85
C LYS A 301 -30.43 11.86 -14.81
N PHE A 302 -30.00 11.57 -13.57
CA PHE A 302 -30.02 12.50 -12.46
C PHE A 302 -28.61 12.82 -12.01
N TYR A 303 -28.30 14.09 -11.76
CA TYR A 303 -26.96 14.55 -11.30
C TYR A 303 -26.59 14.08 -9.87
N ASN A 304 -27.62 13.81 -9.05
CA ASN A 304 -27.45 13.30 -7.68
C ASN A 304 -27.79 11.80 -7.56
N CYS A 305 -27.53 11.04 -8.63
CA CYS A 305 -27.79 9.61 -8.65
C CYS A 305 -26.91 8.88 -7.64
N THR A 306 -27.52 8.10 -6.75
CA THR A 306 -26.79 7.23 -5.81
C THR A 306 -26.35 5.91 -6.44
N HIS A 307 -26.83 5.64 -7.66
CA HIS A 307 -26.60 4.42 -8.43
C HIS A 307 -27.18 3.14 -7.79
N LEU A 308 -28.10 3.28 -6.83
CA LEU A 308 -28.70 2.15 -6.12
C LEU A 308 -30.09 1.78 -6.65
N HIS A 309 -30.96 2.77 -6.83
CA HIS A 309 -32.37 2.51 -7.17
C HIS A 309 -32.98 3.47 -8.20
N GLU A 310 -32.26 4.51 -8.61
CA GLU A 310 -32.78 5.54 -9.50
C GLU A 310 -33.09 4.99 -10.91
N PRO A 311 -34.23 5.37 -11.51
CA PRO A 311 -34.53 5.01 -12.88
C PRO A 311 -33.64 5.77 -13.86
N GLY A 312 -33.16 5.07 -14.90
CA GLY A 312 -32.26 5.67 -15.89
C GLY A 312 -30.85 5.90 -15.36
N CYS A 313 -30.40 5.05 -14.44
CA CYS A 313 -29.02 5.04 -13.93
C CYS A 313 -28.10 4.30 -14.91
N GLY A 314 -27.10 5.01 -15.45
CA GLY A 314 -26.09 4.44 -16.36
C GLY A 314 -25.23 3.36 -15.68
N VAL A 315 -24.84 3.56 -14.42
CA VAL A 315 -24.07 2.56 -13.67
C VAL A 315 -24.84 1.24 -13.55
N ARG A 316 -26.12 1.27 -13.15
CA ARG A 316 -26.92 0.05 -13.04
C ARG A 316 -27.17 -0.64 -14.38
N ALA A 317 -27.32 0.15 -15.45
CA ALA A 317 -27.47 -0.40 -16.80
C ALA A 317 -26.22 -1.11 -17.30
N ALA A 318 -25.03 -0.72 -16.83
CA ALA A 318 -23.74 -1.32 -17.18
C ALA A 318 -23.41 -2.57 -16.36
N VAL A 319 -24.20 -2.89 -15.31
CA VAL A 319 -23.95 -4.10 -14.50
C VAL A 319 -24.31 -5.35 -15.29
N THR A 320 -23.33 -6.23 -15.44
CA THR A 320 -23.53 -7.53 -16.06
C THR A 320 -23.65 -8.62 -14.99
N PRO A 321 -24.59 -9.60 -15.14
CA PRO A 321 -24.56 -10.79 -14.30
C PRO A 321 -23.20 -11.48 -14.43
N ASP A 322 -22.72 -12.10 -13.36
CA ASP A 322 -21.43 -12.77 -13.30
C ASP A 322 -21.24 -13.77 -14.43
N ALA A 323 -20.90 -13.29 -15.59
CA ALA A 323 -20.28 -14.06 -16.62
C ALA A 323 -18.77 -13.91 -16.43
N GLN A 324 -18.14 -15.01 -16.15
CA GLN A 324 -16.75 -15.31 -16.32
C GLN A 324 -16.04 -14.34 -17.29
N THR A 325 -15.45 -13.28 -16.77
CA THR A 325 -14.75 -12.21 -17.49
C THR A 325 -15.70 -11.15 -18.09
N PRO A 326 -15.57 -9.88 -17.73
CA PRO A 326 -16.26 -8.84 -18.47
C PRO A 326 -15.79 -8.88 -19.92
N ALA A 327 -16.70 -9.12 -20.84
CA ALA A 327 -16.42 -9.22 -22.26
C ALA A 327 -15.98 -7.86 -22.87
N SER A 328 -16.03 -6.80 -22.10
CA SER A 328 -15.49 -5.49 -22.44
C SER A 328 -14.99 -4.77 -21.18
N ALA A 329 -13.98 -3.90 -21.35
CA ALA A 329 -13.47 -3.02 -20.30
C ALA A 329 -14.53 -2.04 -19.74
N SER A 330 -15.73 -2.01 -20.33
CA SER A 330 -16.83 -1.13 -19.96
C SER A 330 -17.93 -1.81 -19.14
N ALA A 331 -17.85 -3.10 -18.82
CA ALA A 331 -18.87 -3.80 -18.05
C ALA A 331 -18.52 -3.86 -16.56
N ILE A 332 -19.48 -3.53 -15.70
CA ILE A 332 -19.35 -3.62 -14.26
C ILE A 332 -19.74 -5.04 -13.81
N GLY A 333 -18.84 -5.80 -13.22
CA GLY A 333 -19.16 -7.12 -12.67
C GLY A 333 -20.10 -7.01 -11.46
N ALA A 334 -21.01 -7.99 -11.30
CA ALA A 334 -22.00 -7.99 -10.21
C ALA A 334 -21.35 -7.88 -8.82
N ASN A 335 -20.21 -8.58 -8.60
CA ASN A 335 -19.46 -8.46 -7.32
C ASN A 335 -18.92 -7.04 -7.09
N ARG A 336 -18.43 -6.38 -8.15
CA ARG A 336 -17.92 -5.01 -8.06
C ARG A 336 -19.04 -4.02 -7.70
N TYR A 337 -20.19 -4.15 -8.37
CA TYR A 337 -21.37 -3.36 -8.06
C TYR A 337 -21.89 -3.62 -6.63
N LYS A 338 -21.86 -4.88 -6.18
CA LYS A 338 -22.20 -5.23 -4.80
C LYS A 338 -21.27 -4.52 -3.80
N ILE A 339 -19.95 -4.53 -4.04
CA ILE A 339 -18.95 -3.82 -3.19
C ILE A 339 -19.27 -2.33 -3.15
N TYR A 340 -19.58 -1.71 -4.30
CA TYR A 340 -20.02 -0.31 -4.35
C TYR A 340 -21.24 -0.06 -3.46
N SER A 341 -22.29 -0.88 -3.62
CA SER A 341 -23.54 -0.73 -2.87
C SER A 341 -23.34 -0.88 -1.36
N ASP A 342 -22.54 -1.87 -0.94
CA ASP A 342 -22.22 -2.11 0.46
C ASP A 342 -21.44 -0.93 1.07
N LEU A 343 -20.45 -0.40 0.34
CA LEU A 343 -19.67 0.76 0.77
C LEU A 343 -20.49 2.04 0.81
N PHE A 344 -21.32 2.26 -0.19
CA PHE A 344 -22.23 3.43 -0.20
C PHE A 344 -23.17 3.42 1.00
N ALA A 345 -23.78 2.26 1.29
CA ALA A 345 -24.68 2.11 2.44
C ALA A 345 -23.95 2.36 3.77
N GLU A 346 -22.72 1.84 3.93
CA GLU A 346 -21.87 2.08 5.11
C GLU A 346 -21.56 3.57 5.29
N LEU A 347 -21.16 4.25 4.21
CA LEU A 347 -20.76 5.66 4.27
C LEU A 347 -21.97 6.59 4.44
N HIS A 348 -23.12 6.25 3.88
CA HIS A 348 -24.34 7.06 3.94
C HIS A 348 -25.08 6.91 5.28
N GLY A 349 -24.99 5.75 5.93
CA GLY A 349 -25.60 5.48 7.24
C GLY A 349 -24.76 5.91 8.44
N ALA A 350 -23.65 6.60 8.18
CA ALA A 350 -22.62 6.96 9.17
C ALA A 350 -22.85 8.34 9.81
#